data_5e8fde05dd34f0129ea048dd0cbe4a85
#
_entry.id   5e8fde05dd34f0129ea048dd0cbe4a85
#
_cell.length_a   1.000
_cell.length_b   1.000
_cell.length_c   1.000
_cell.angle_alpha   90.00
_cell.angle_beta   90.00
_cell.angle_gamma   90.00
#
_symmetry.space_group_name_H-M   'P 1'
#
loop_
_entity.id
_entity.type
_entity.pdbx_description
1 polymer ?
#
loop_
_entity_poly.entity_id
_entity_poly.type
_entity_poly.pdbx_seq_one_letter_code
_entity_poly.pdbx_strand_id
1 'polypeptide(L)' 'MREITINIEGMSCQHCVMRVKKAIEGLAGISGLSVEVGSAKVTFDETKIQQADIENTIVKAGYKISK' A
#
# COMPACT_ATOMS: atom_id res chain seq x y z
N MET A 1 2.38 -16.05 4.14
CA MET A 1 2.69 -14.72 3.61
C MET A 1 2.09 -14.56 2.24
N ARG A 2 1.51 -13.42 2.01
CA ARG A 2 0.86 -13.13 0.74
C ARG A 2 1.43 -11.87 0.13
N GLU A 3 1.67 -11.90 -1.17
CA GLU A 3 2.18 -10.74 -1.89
C GLU A 3 1.11 -10.24 -2.84
N ILE A 4 0.85 -8.94 -2.78
CA ILE A 4 -0.12 -8.31 -3.67
C ILE A 4 0.51 -7.08 -4.32
N THR A 5 0.00 -6.75 -5.51
CA THR A 5 0.36 -5.51 -6.20
C THR A 5 -0.91 -4.69 -6.34
N ILE A 6 -0.84 -3.45 -5.87
CA ILE A 6 -1.97 -2.53 -5.91
C ILE A 6 -1.62 -1.40 -6.87
N ASN A 7 -2.47 -1.18 -7.87
CA ASN A 7 -2.32 -0.03 -8.75
C ASN A 7 -2.99 1.17 -8.09
N ILE A 8 -2.27 2.29 -8.03
CA ILE A 8 -2.71 3.49 -7.33
C ILE A 8 -2.81 4.64 -8.31
N GLU A 9 -3.94 5.31 -8.32
CA GLU A 9 -4.17 6.51 -9.13
C GLU A 9 -3.89 7.76 -8.30
N GLY A 10 -3.46 8.83 -8.98
CA GLY A 10 -3.17 10.11 -8.34
C GLY A 10 -1.78 10.22 -7.75
N MET A 11 -0.97 9.20 -7.93
CA MET A 11 0.42 9.18 -7.48
C MET A 11 1.33 9.72 -8.58
N SER A 12 1.60 11.01 -8.56
CA SER A 12 2.36 11.65 -9.63
C SER A 12 3.76 12.10 -9.22
N CYS A 13 4.15 11.91 -7.96
CA CYS A 13 5.47 12.37 -7.49
C CYS A 13 6.01 11.46 -6.40
N GLN A 14 7.31 11.61 -6.11
CA GLN A 14 7.95 10.79 -5.10
C GLN A 14 7.43 11.04 -3.69
N HIS A 15 6.95 12.24 -3.41
CA HIS A 15 6.34 12.52 -2.10
C HIS A 15 5.11 11.65 -1.87
N CYS A 16 4.34 11.41 -2.92
CA CYS A 16 3.20 10.51 -2.85
C CYS A 16 3.64 9.09 -2.54
N VAL A 17 4.72 8.64 -3.18
CA VAL A 17 5.30 7.32 -2.92
C VAL A 17 5.66 7.18 -1.44
N MET A 18 6.33 8.18 -0.88
CA MET A 18 6.75 8.17 0.51
C MET A 18 5.55 8.17 1.47
N ARG A 19 4.50 8.90 1.15
CA ARG A 19 3.29 8.93 1.98
C ARG A 19 2.63 7.56 2.04
N VAL A 20 2.45 6.94 0.91
CA VAL A 20 1.85 5.61 0.84
C VAL A 20 2.72 4.60 1.56
N LYS A 21 4.03 4.66 1.34
CA LYS A 21 4.98 3.78 2.00
C LYS A 21 4.88 3.89 3.52
N LYS A 22 4.91 5.10 4.05
CA LYS A 22 4.81 5.32 5.49
C LYS A 22 3.48 4.86 6.05
N ALA A 23 2.41 5.10 5.34
CA ALA A 23 1.09 4.69 5.77
C ALA A 23 0.99 3.16 5.90
N ILE A 24 1.52 2.44 4.92
CA ILE A 24 1.50 0.99 4.94
C ILE A 24 2.48 0.42 5.98
N GLU A 25 3.65 1.03 6.12
CA GLU A 25 4.64 0.60 7.11
C GLU A 25 4.10 0.66 8.54
N GLY A 26 3.15 1.54 8.81
CA GLY A 26 2.52 1.66 10.11
C GLY A 26 1.58 0.53 10.44
N LEU A 27 1.27 -0.34 9.50
CA LEU A 27 0.36 -1.46 9.72
C LEU A 27 1.10 -2.66 10.28
N ALA A 28 0.45 -3.37 11.21
CA ALA A 28 0.99 -4.63 11.73
C ALA A 28 0.85 -5.72 10.66
N GLY A 29 1.77 -6.66 10.67
CA GLY A 29 1.71 -7.80 9.75
C GLY A 29 2.33 -7.58 8.39
N ILE A 30 2.91 -6.40 8.14
CA ILE A 30 3.60 -6.12 6.89
C ILE A 30 5.02 -6.70 6.97
N SER A 31 5.34 -7.56 6.02
CA SER A 31 6.63 -8.24 5.96
C SER A 31 7.57 -7.62 4.92
N GLY A 32 7.02 -7.14 3.84
CA GLY A 32 7.79 -6.49 2.80
C GLY A 32 6.97 -5.43 2.10
N LEU A 33 7.62 -4.39 1.63
CA LEU A 33 6.94 -3.28 1.00
C LEU A 33 7.84 -2.66 -0.07
N SER A 34 7.28 -2.48 -1.25
CA SER A 34 7.94 -1.76 -2.33
C SER A 34 6.90 -0.86 -2.99
N VAL A 35 7.11 0.44 -2.95
CA VAL A 35 6.18 1.41 -3.51
C VAL A 35 6.84 2.16 -4.65
N GLU A 36 6.14 2.24 -5.77
CA GLU A 36 6.57 3.00 -6.94
C GLU A 36 5.47 3.96 -7.35
N VAL A 37 5.79 4.89 -8.23
CA VAL A 37 4.78 5.79 -8.77
C VAL A 37 3.72 4.96 -9.50
N GLY A 38 2.50 5.04 -9.01
CA GLY A 38 1.37 4.34 -9.61
C GLY A 38 1.15 2.91 -9.14
N SER A 39 2.05 2.34 -8.32
CA SER A 39 1.85 0.98 -7.83
C SER A 39 2.54 0.74 -6.49
N ALA A 40 2.02 -0.22 -5.75
CA ALA A 40 2.60 -0.64 -4.49
C ALA A 40 2.57 -2.16 -4.42
N LYS A 41 3.71 -2.74 -4.08
CA LYS A 41 3.84 -4.18 -3.90
C LYS A 41 4.02 -4.46 -2.41
N VAL A 42 3.11 -5.21 -1.85
CA VAL A 42 3.06 -5.45 -0.41
C VAL A 42 3.09 -6.95 -0.13
N THR A 43 3.97 -7.35 0.76
CA THR A 43 4.01 -8.72 1.29
C THR A 43 3.56 -8.66 2.74
N PHE A 44 2.52 -9.39 3.07
CA PHE A 44 1.94 -9.32 4.40
C PHE A 44 1.49 -10.69 4.90
N ASP A 45 1.31 -10.76 6.22
CA ASP A 45 0.79 -11.96 6.86
C ASP A 45 -0.74 -11.85 6.93
N GLU A 46 -1.41 -12.62 6.09
CA GLU A 46 -2.87 -12.58 5.98
C GLU A 46 -3.61 -13.05 7.25
N THR A 47 -2.89 -13.62 8.21
CA THR A 47 -3.48 -13.96 9.50
C THR A 47 -3.52 -12.76 10.44
N LYS A 48 -2.75 -11.72 10.17
CA LYS A 48 -2.66 -10.52 11.00
C LYS A 48 -3.34 -9.32 10.36
N ILE A 49 -3.32 -9.23 9.04
CA ILE A 49 -3.87 -8.10 8.32
C ILE A 49 -4.48 -8.59 7.00
N GLN A 50 -5.48 -7.91 6.53
CA GLN A 50 -6.17 -8.23 5.30
C GLN A 50 -5.82 -7.25 4.20
N GLN A 51 -5.98 -7.68 2.95
CA GLN A 51 -5.80 -6.81 1.80
C GLN A 51 -6.66 -5.55 1.89
N ALA A 52 -7.89 -5.68 2.36
CA ALA A 52 -8.80 -4.55 2.51
C ALA A 52 -8.23 -3.49 3.46
N ASP A 53 -7.50 -3.90 4.49
CA ASP A 53 -6.88 -2.95 5.42
C ASP A 53 -5.80 -2.13 4.73
N ILE A 54 -5.03 -2.76 3.86
CA ILE A 54 -3.98 -2.08 3.09
C ILE A 54 -4.62 -1.10 2.10
N GLU A 55 -5.66 -1.55 1.40
CA GLU A 55 -6.37 -0.70 0.44
C GLU A 55 -7.00 0.51 1.13
N ASN A 56 -7.63 0.31 2.29
CA ASN A 56 -8.22 1.40 3.07
C ASN A 56 -7.16 2.40 3.52
N THR A 57 -5.99 1.92 3.89
CA THR A 57 -4.88 2.78 4.30
C THR A 57 -4.46 3.70 3.16
N ILE A 58 -4.39 3.17 1.94
CA ILE A 58 -4.05 3.96 0.76
C ILE A 58 -5.12 5.00 0.46
N VAL A 59 -6.38 4.61 0.53
CA VAL A 59 -7.50 5.53 0.31
C VAL A 59 -7.51 6.65 1.34
N LYS A 60 -7.24 6.34 2.60
CA LYS A 60 -7.16 7.35 3.67
C LYS A 60 -6.01 8.30 3.47
N ALA A 61 -4.95 7.87 2.80
CA ALA A 61 -3.83 8.76 2.48
C ALA A 61 -4.17 9.77 1.36
N GLY A 62 -5.33 9.63 0.73
CA GLY A 62 -5.80 10.56 -0.29
C GLY A 62 -5.62 10.06 -1.72
N TYR A 63 -5.41 8.78 -1.91
CA TYR A 63 -5.20 8.18 -3.23
C TYR A 63 -6.33 7.24 -3.58
N LYS A 64 -6.45 6.95 -4.87
CA LYS A 64 -7.44 6.00 -5.38
C LYS A 64 -6.74 4.72 -5.79
N ILE A 65 -7.43 3.60 -5.59
CA ILE A 65 -6.93 2.32 -6.03
C ILE A 65 -7.55 2.01 -7.38
N SER A 66 -6.68 1.71 -8.33
CA SER A 66 -7.08 1.28 -9.67
C SER A 66 -6.97 -0.24 -9.75
N LYS A 67 -8.04 -0.86 -10.10
CA LYS A 67 -8.06 -2.32 -10.27
C LYS A 67 -7.94 -2.71 -11.72
#